data_7dfacb4ee05ee475458082e8c7f54f04
#
_entry.id   7dfacb4ee05ee475458082e8c7f54f04
#
_cell.length_a   1.000
_cell.length_b   1.000
_cell.length_c   1.000
_cell.angle_alpha   90.00
_cell.angle_beta   90.00
_cell.angle_gamma   90.00
#
_symmetry.space_group_name_H-M   'P 1'
#
loop_
_entity.id
_entity.type
_entity.pdbx_description
1 polymer ?
#
loop_
_entity_poly.entity_id
_entity_poly.type
_entity_poly.pdbx_seq_one_letter_code
_entity_poly.pdbx_strand_id
1 'polypeptide(L)'
;MKIGFDNEKYLKMQSEHIRERIGQFDNKLYLEFGGKLFDDYHASRVLPGFQPDSKLCMLRELSDQAEIVIVISAEDIEKNKIRGDLGITYDSDVLRLMQIYQGLGLYVGSVVITKYNAQESAELFKNRLEKLGIKVYRHYLIPGYPTNVPFIVSDDGYGKNDYIKTSRPLVVVTAPGPGSGKMAVCLSQLYHEHKHGIKAGYAKFETFPIWNIPLKHPVNLAYEAATADLNDINMIDPFHLEAYGETTINYNRDVEIFPVLNAMFQRIYGESPYKSPTDMGVNMAGNCICDDDACQEASRQEIIRRYYASRRRLLLGACSEEETYKLEMLMNQANITVHDRPVVDAALTEAERTNGPAATLELPDGSIVTGKTSDLLGACSALLLNALKELAGIEHEIKIISPQAIEPIQSLKTKYLGSRNPRLHTDEVLIALSVSAATSKDARLAMDQLPKLKGCQVHVSVMPGSVDIKQFKRLSIQATFEAKYEKNSVFFNNKGV
;
A
#
# COMPACT_ATOMS: atom_id res chain seq x y z
N MET A 1 18.44 -0.78 10.84
CA MET A 1 17.59 0.40 10.60
C MET A 1 17.15 0.91 11.97
N LYS A 2 17.30 2.21 12.25
CA LYS A 2 16.83 2.82 13.50
C LYS A 2 15.29 2.77 13.54
N ILE A 3 14.73 2.56 14.74
CA ILE A 3 13.28 2.60 14.96
C ILE A 3 12.89 4.08 15.14
N GLY A 4 11.98 4.58 14.31
CA GLY A 4 11.49 5.96 14.36
C GLY A 4 10.05 6.08 14.82
N PHE A 5 9.34 4.96 14.98
CA PHE A 5 7.91 4.93 15.30
C PHE A 5 7.60 3.89 16.36
N ASP A 6 6.89 4.30 17.39
CA ASP A 6 6.41 3.46 18.48
C ASP A 6 5.04 2.86 18.13
N ASN A 7 5.07 1.64 17.62
CA ASN A 7 3.87 0.94 17.16
C ASN A 7 2.94 0.52 18.32
N GLU A 8 3.46 0.18 19.48
CA GLU A 8 2.64 -0.22 20.64
C GLU A 8 1.86 0.98 21.17
N LYS A 9 2.55 2.14 21.32
CA LYS A 9 1.92 3.39 21.67
C LYS A 9 0.83 3.80 20.67
N TYR A 10 1.09 3.60 19.37
CA TYR A 10 0.12 3.89 18.31
C TYR A 10 -1.14 3.04 18.43
N LEU A 11 -1.01 1.73 18.61
CA LEU A 11 -2.16 0.83 18.78
C LEU A 11 -3.01 1.27 19.96
N LYS A 12 -2.39 1.56 21.09
CA LYS A 12 -3.07 2.00 22.32
C LYS A 12 -3.81 3.34 22.11
N MET A 13 -3.10 4.37 21.66
CA MET A 13 -3.68 5.71 21.48
C MET A 13 -4.81 5.72 20.47
N GLN A 14 -4.63 5.02 19.35
CA GLN A 14 -5.63 4.94 18.28
C GLN A 14 -6.90 4.21 18.76
N SER A 15 -6.74 3.09 19.50
CA SER A 15 -7.87 2.34 20.07
C SER A 15 -8.61 3.16 21.13
N GLU A 16 -7.89 3.87 22.01
CA GLU A 16 -8.48 4.75 23.04
C GLU A 16 -9.30 5.87 22.38
N HIS A 17 -8.73 6.53 21.36
CA HIS A 17 -9.43 7.62 20.66
C HIS A 17 -10.68 7.15 19.91
N ILE A 18 -10.67 5.93 19.35
CA ILE A 18 -11.88 5.32 18.77
C ILE A 18 -12.95 5.09 19.84
N ARG A 19 -12.58 4.58 21.04
CA ARG A 19 -13.53 4.38 22.15
C ARG A 19 -14.14 5.69 22.63
N GLU A 20 -13.33 6.75 22.73
CA GLU A 20 -13.82 8.11 23.06
C GLU A 20 -14.85 8.59 22.03
N ARG A 21 -14.57 8.40 20.73
CA ARG A 21 -15.51 8.74 19.66
C ARG A 21 -16.82 7.97 19.74
N ILE A 22 -16.80 6.67 20.07
CA ILE A 22 -18.02 5.88 20.27
C ILE A 22 -18.85 6.50 21.39
N GLY A 23 -18.22 6.90 22.50
CA GLY A 23 -18.90 7.52 23.65
C GLY A 23 -19.52 8.90 23.37
N GLN A 24 -19.08 9.61 22.33
CA GLN A 24 -19.64 10.91 21.91
C GLN A 24 -20.98 10.81 21.17
N PHE A 25 -21.36 9.62 20.67
CA PHE A 25 -22.47 9.42 19.74
C PHE A 25 -23.37 8.25 20.12
N ASP A 26 -24.17 8.37 21.17
CA ASP A 26 -25.14 7.37 21.62
C ASP A 26 -24.61 5.90 21.55
N ASN A 27 -23.32 5.74 21.81
CA ASN A 27 -22.62 4.46 21.71
C ASN A 27 -22.71 3.79 20.33
N LYS A 28 -22.71 4.59 19.24
CA LYS A 28 -22.78 4.12 17.84
C LYS A 28 -21.87 4.93 16.93
N LEU A 29 -20.85 4.28 16.35
CA LEU A 29 -19.88 4.93 15.46
C LEU A 29 -19.72 4.14 14.16
N TYR A 30 -19.89 4.80 13.02
CA TYR A 30 -19.53 4.29 11.69
C TYR A 30 -18.11 4.76 11.35
N LEU A 31 -17.16 3.82 11.35
CA LEU A 31 -15.75 4.08 11.10
C LEU A 31 -15.38 3.66 9.67
N GLU A 32 -15.19 4.65 8.79
CA GLU A 32 -14.70 4.40 7.44
C GLU A 32 -13.21 4.11 7.47
N PHE A 33 -12.80 2.94 6.97
CA PHE A 33 -11.40 2.63 6.79
C PHE A 33 -10.91 3.10 5.42
N GLY A 34 -10.03 4.11 5.44
CA GLY A 34 -9.23 4.52 4.30
C GLY A 34 -8.06 3.57 4.06
N GLY A 35 -7.73 3.32 2.79
CA GLY A 35 -6.58 2.50 2.43
C GLY A 35 -6.69 1.01 2.76
N LYS A 36 -5.54 0.35 2.87
CA LYS A 36 -5.45 -1.09 3.15
C LYS A 36 -5.50 -1.36 4.64
N LEU A 37 -6.36 -2.31 5.05
CA LEU A 37 -6.44 -2.77 6.43
C LEU A 37 -5.23 -3.63 6.84
N PHE A 38 -4.62 -4.32 5.90
CA PHE A 38 -3.43 -5.12 6.08
C PHE A 38 -2.48 -4.94 4.89
N ASP A 39 -1.23 -5.31 5.07
CA ASP A 39 -0.15 -5.08 4.11
C ASP A 39 0.06 -3.57 3.84
N ASP A 40 0.00 -2.73 4.90
CA ASP A 40 0.31 -1.29 4.78
C ASP A 40 1.81 -1.06 4.70
N TYR A 41 2.38 -1.51 3.58
CA TYR A 41 3.82 -1.40 3.34
C TYR A 41 4.28 0.05 3.12
N HIS A 42 3.37 0.99 2.79
CA HIS A 42 3.77 2.39 2.70
C HIS A 42 4.11 2.94 4.09
N ALA A 43 3.19 2.77 5.05
CA ALA A 43 3.40 3.22 6.42
C ALA A 43 4.69 2.62 7.03
N SER A 44 4.90 1.32 6.87
CA SER A 44 6.10 0.66 7.40
C SER A 44 7.42 1.10 6.73
N ARG A 45 7.37 1.70 5.54
CA ARG A 45 8.55 2.24 4.87
C ARG A 45 8.90 3.67 5.29
N VAL A 46 7.90 4.48 5.63
CA VAL A 46 8.11 5.90 5.99
C VAL A 46 8.13 6.14 7.50
N LEU A 47 7.62 5.18 8.26
CA LEU A 47 7.60 5.15 9.73
C LEU A 47 8.32 3.87 10.21
N PRO A 48 9.65 3.84 10.30
CA PRO A 48 10.41 2.66 10.74
C PRO A 48 9.97 2.23 12.15
N GLY A 49 9.45 1.02 12.27
CA GLY A 49 8.80 0.50 13.50
C GLY A 49 7.32 0.23 13.33
N PHE A 50 6.63 0.91 12.41
CA PHE A 50 5.23 0.63 12.09
C PHE A 50 5.08 -0.78 11.50
N GLN A 51 4.16 -1.57 12.08
CA GLN A 51 3.89 -2.92 11.61
C GLN A 51 2.83 -2.90 10.49
N PRO A 52 3.03 -3.62 9.36
CA PRO A 52 2.07 -3.62 8.24
C PRO A 52 0.65 -4.07 8.60
N ASP A 53 0.50 -4.83 9.69
CA ASP A 53 -0.76 -5.36 10.22
C ASP A 53 -1.32 -4.57 11.42
N SER A 54 -0.72 -3.43 11.78
CA SER A 54 -1.12 -2.60 12.94
C SER A 54 -2.62 -2.30 12.98
N LYS A 55 -3.22 -1.99 11.82
CA LYS A 55 -4.67 -1.72 11.74
C LYS A 55 -5.52 -2.94 12.12
N LEU A 56 -5.07 -4.14 11.75
CA LEU A 56 -5.74 -5.40 12.14
C LEU A 56 -5.54 -5.70 13.62
N CYS A 57 -4.33 -5.51 14.14
CA CYS A 57 -4.04 -5.69 15.56
C CYS A 57 -4.93 -4.78 16.41
N MET A 58 -5.08 -3.51 16.03
CA MET A 58 -5.98 -2.57 16.67
C MET A 58 -7.45 -3.03 16.62
N LEU A 59 -7.94 -3.49 15.45
CA LEU A 59 -9.30 -4.01 15.34
C LEU A 59 -9.53 -5.27 16.19
N ARG A 60 -8.50 -6.10 16.41
CA ARG A 60 -8.58 -7.24 17.32
C ARG A 60 -8.75 -6.81 18.77
N GLU A 61 -8.11 -5.72 19.19
CA GLU A 61 -8.33 -5.14 20.53
C GLU A 61 -9.76 -4.58 20.73
N LEU A 62 -10.45 -4.26 19.63
CA LEU A 62 -11.82 -3.77 19.63
C LEU A 62 -12.83 -4.84 19.18
N SER A 63 -12.42 -6.10 19.10
CA SER A 63 -13.19 -7.18 18.44
C SER A 63 -14.54 -7.45 19.09
N ASP A 64 -14.69 -7.24 20.38
CA ASP A 64 -15.94 -7.37 21.14
C ASP A 64 -16.96 -6.27 20.80
N GLN A 65 -16.49 -5.09 20.40
CA GLN A 65 -17.28 -3.91 20.07
C GLN A 65 -17.41 -3.66 18.56
N ALA A 66 -16.57 -4.28 17.74
CA ALA A 66 -16.50 -4.01 16.31
C ALA A 66 -17.31 -5.01 15.47
N GLU A 67 -18.04 -4.49 14.50
CA GLU A 67 -18.71 -5.22 13.42
C GLU A 67 -18.21 -4.72 12.07
N ILE A 68 -17.77 -5.62 11.19
CA ILE A 68 -17.26 -5.26 9.88
C ILE A 68 -18.38 -5.32 8.83
N VAL A 69 -18.48 -4.25 8.06
CA VAL A 69 -19.32 -4.12 6.87
C VAL A 69 -18.40 -3.96 5.66
N ILE A 70 -18.48 -4.89 4.70
CA ILE A 70 -17.66 -4.84 3.49
C ILE A 70 -18.49 -4.21 2.36
N VAL A 71 -17.93 -3.18 1.72
CA VAL A 71 -18.60 -2.43 0.65
C VAL A 71 -17.98 -2.76 -0.70
N ILE A 72 -18.80 -3.04 -1.71
CA ILE A 72 -18.37 -3.24 -3.09
C ILE A 72 -19.32 -2.52 -4.05
N SER A 73 -18.77 -1.91 -5.11
CA SER A 73 -19.61 -1.28 -6.15
C SER A 73 -20.14 -2.30 -7.14
N ALA A 74 -21.42 -2.22 -7.50
CA ALA A 74 -22.02 -3.03 -8.57
C ALA A 74 -21.31 -2.82 -9.91
N GLU A 75 -20.83 -1.60 -10.19
CA GLU A 75 -20.03 -1.31 -11.40
C GLU A 75 -18.68 -2.06 -11.40
N ASP A 76 -18.04 -2.20 -10.23
CA ASP A 76 -16.75 -2.92 -10.12
C ASP A 76 -16.97 -4.44 -10.31
N ILE A 77 -18.12 -4.98 -9.86
CA ILE A 77 -18.51 -6.37 -10.11
C ILE A 77 -18.76 -6.59 -11.61
N GLU A 78 -19.56 -5.73 -12.23
CA GLU A 78 -19.92 -5.81 -13.65
C GLU A 78 -18.71 -5.74 -14.58
N LYS A 79 -17.74 -4.86 -14.26
CA LYS A 79 -16.49 -4.70 -15.01
C LYS A 79 -15.44 -5.77 -14.69
N ASN A 80 -15.71 -6.70 -13.80
CA ASN A 80 -14.73 -7.67 -13.28
C ASN A 80 -13.41 -6.99 -12.88
N LYS A 81 -13.51 -5.86 -12.16
CA LYS A 81 -12.37 -5.05 -11.80
C LYS A 81 -11.36 -5.85 -10.99
N ILE A 82 -10.12 -5.84 -11.47
CA ILE A 82 -9.03 -6.62 -10.87
C ILE A 82 -8.26 -5.77 -9.87
N ARG A 83 -7.95 -6.34 -8.73
CA ARG A 83 -7.04 -5.78 -7.76
C ARG A 83 -5.59 -6.00 -8.21
N GLY A 84 -4.91 -4.93 -8.60
CA GLY A 84 -3.62 -4.98 -9.30
C GLY A 84 -2.46 -5.60 -8.51
N ASP A 85 -2.51 -5.60 -7.17
CA ASP A 85 -1.48 -6.20 -6.31
C ASP A 85 -1.66 -7.72 -6.13
N LEU A 86 -2.89 -8.24 -6.26
CA LEU A 86 -3.23 -9.65 -6.05
C LEU A 86 -3.63 -10.39 -7.33
N GLY A 87 -4.03 -9.66 -8.39
CA GLY A 87 -4.48 -10.26 -9.65
C GLY A 87 -5.84 -10.98 -9.56
N ILE A 88 -6.66 -10.69 -8.54
CA ILE A 88 -8.01 -11.25 -8.34
C ILE A 88 -9.06 -10.17 -8.52
N THR A 89 -10.28 -10.57 -8.89
CA THR A 89 -11.41 -9.65 -9.02
C THR A 89 -11.89 -9.13 -7.66
N TYR A 90 -12.53 -7.96 -7.63
CA TYR A 90 -13.01 -7.35 -6.38
C TYR A 90 -14.06 -8.19 -5.65
N ASP A 91 -14.96 -8.88 -6.36
CA ASP A 91 -15.92 -9.81 -5.78
C ASP A 91 -15.23 -11.02 -5.12
N SER A 92 -14.19 -11.56 -5.76
CA SER A 92 -13.34 -12.61 -5.19
C SER A 92 -12.56 -12.10 -3.98
N ASP A 93 -12.11 -10.84 -4.00
CA ASP A 93 -11.44 -10.21 -2.86
C ASP A 93 -12.38 -9.99 -1.67
N VAL A 94 -13.66 -9.67 -1.89
CA VAL A 94 -14.66 -9.63 -0.79
C VAL A 94 -14.70 -10.96 -0.04
N LEU A 95 -14.78 -12.08 -0.75
CA LEU A 95 -14.79 -13.41 -0.13
C LEU A 95 -13.50 -13.71 0.64
N ARG A 96 -12.35 -13.33 0.07
CA ARG A 96 -11.03 -13.45 0.73
C ARG A 96 -10.96 -12.59 1.99
N LEU A 97 -11.39 -11.33 1.94
CA LEU A 97 -11.43 -10.42 3.07
C LEU A 97 -12.28 -10.97 4.21
N MET A 98 -13.46 -11.51 3.90
CA MET A 98 -14.34 -12.15 4.89
C MET A 98 -13.65 -13.30 5.60
N GLN A 99 -13.01 -14.20 4.86
CA GLN A 99 -12.29 -15.34 5.43
C GLN A 99 -11.15 -14.88 6.34
N ILE A 100 -10.39 -13.85 5.92
CA ILE A 100 -9.30 -13.30 6.73
C ILE A 100 -9.83 -12.71 8.04
N TYR A 101 -10.87 -11.86 7.98
CA TYR A 101 -11.42 -11.22 9.18
C TYR A 101 -12.00 -12.24 10.14
N GLN A 102 -12.76 -13.21 9.64
CA GLN A 102 -13.30 -14.31 10.46
C GLN A 102 -12.20 -15.18 11.06
N GLY A 103 -11.15 -15.49 10.30
CA GLY A 103 -9.98 -16.22 10.78
C GLY A 103 -9.20 -15.48 11.88
N LEU A 104 -9.33 -14.14 11.96
CA LEU A 104 -8.77 -13.29 13.00
C LEU A 104 -9.72 -13.08 14.20
N GLY A 105 -10.88 -13.72 14.21
CA GLY A 105 -11.89 -13.58 15.26
C GLY A 105 -12.73 -12.31 15.17
N LEU A 106 -12.70 -11.59 14.03
CA LEU A 106 -13.50 -10.39 13.82
C LEU A 106 -14.88 -10.75 13.28
N TYR A 107 -15.92 -10.08 13.78
CA TYR A 107 -17.28 -10.31 13.34
C TYR A 107 -17.57 -9.56 12.03
N VAL A 108 -17.83 -10.29 10.95
CA VAL A 108 -18.27 -9.74 9.66
C VAL A 108 -19.79 -9.81 9.63
N GLY A 109 -20.46 -8.65 9.75
CA GLY A 109 -21.91 -8.56 9.85
C GLY A 109 -22.62 -8.67 8.51
N SER A 110 -22.09 -8.00 7.48
CA SER A 110 -22.78 -7.91 6.18
C SER A 110 -21.85 -7.43 5.04
N VAL A 111 -22.40 -7.54 3.81
CA VAL A 111 -21.85 -6.92 2.61
C VAL A 111 -22.85 -5.92 2.06
N VAL A 112 -22.36 -4.76 1.59
CA VAL A 112 -23.17 -3.73 0.93
C VAL A 112 -22.77 -3.61 -0.53
N ILE A 113 -23.70 -3.77 -1.42
CA ILE A 113 -23.52 -3.53 -2.86
C ILE A 113 -24.00 -2.11 -3.15
N THR A 114 -23.07 -1.21 -3.47
CA THR A 114 -23.35 0.20 -3.79
C THR A 114 -23.55 0.42 -5.28
N LYS A 115 -24.05 1.61 -5.64
CA LYS A 115 -24.39 1.98 -7.02
C LYS A 115 -25.25 0.91 -7.71
N TYR A 116 -26.08 0.27 -6.90
CA TYR A 116 -26.93 -0.80 -7.36
C TYR A 116 -28.03 -0.27 -8.30
N ASN A 117 -28.16 -0.88 -9.45
CA ASN A 117 -29.20 -0.59 -10.44
C ASN A 117 -29.65 -1.89 -11.16
N ALA A 118 -29.89 -2.94 -10.37
CA ALA A 118 -30.34 -4.24 -10.86
C ALA A 118 -29.42 -4.90 -11.91
N GLN A 119 -28.11 -4.62 -11.87
CA GLN A 119 -27.13 -5.30 -12.73
C GLN A 119 -27.14 -6.82 -12.47
N GLU A 120 -27.21 -7.62 -13.53
CA GLU A 120 -27.30 -9.08 -13.44
C GLU A 120 -26.12 -9.68 -12.65
N SER A 121 -24.92 -9.21 -12.93
CA SER A 121 -23.71 -9.65 -12.22
C SER A 121 -23.74 -9.35 -10.71
N ALA A 122 -24.30 -8.19 -10.32
CA ALA A 122 -24.47 -7.82 -8.92
C ALA A 122 -25.53 -8.69 -8.22
N GLU A 123 -26.64 -9.02 -8.91
CA GLU A 123 -27.64 -9.95 -8.38
C GLU A 123 -27.10 -11.38 -8.24
N LEU A 124 -26.35 -11.87 -9.21
CA LEU A 124 -25.69 -13.18 -9.11
C LEU A 124 -24.72 -13.23 -7.93
N PHE A 125 -23.94 -12.18 -7.74
CA PHE A 125 -23.02 -12.09 -6.61
C PHE A 125 -23.75 -12.01 -5.26
N LYS A 126 -24.83 -11.19 -5.16
CA LYS A 126 -25.71 -11.13 -4.00
C LYS A 126 -26.25 -12.51 -3.65
N ASN A 127 -26.86 -13.21 -4.62
CA ASN A 127 -27.43 -14.54 -4.42
C ASN A 127 -26.37 -15.58 -3.97
N ARG A 128 -25.13 -15.44 -4.46
CA ARG A 128 -24.00 -16.27 -4.01
C ARG A 128 -23.67 -16.03 -2.55
N LEU A 129 -23.60 -14.76 -2.12
CA LEU A 129 -23.33 -14.39 -0.72
C LEU A 129 -24.44 -14.85 0.22
N GLU A 130 -25.71 -14.67 -0.17
CA GLU A 130 -26.88 -15.12 0.62
C GLU A 130 -26.92 -16.64 0.80
N LYS A 131 -26.55 -17.41 -0.24
CA LYS A 131 -26.38 -18.87 -0.13
C LYS A 131 -25.26 -19.28 0.84
N LEU A 132 -24.28 -18.42 1.06
CA LEU A 132 -23.23 -18.60 2.07
C LEU A 132 -23.65 -18.11 3.47
N GLY A 133 -24.92 -17.70 3.65
CA GLY A 133 -25.45 -17.20 4.91
C GLY A 133 -25.06 -15.75 5.25
N ILE A 134 -24.57 -15.00 4.27
CA ILE A 134 -24.10 -13.63 4.44
C ILE A 134 -25.25 -12.66 4.17
N LYS A 135 -25.48 -11.71 5.08
CA LYS A 135 -26.46 -10.64 4.86
C LYS A 135 -25.93 -9.67 3.80
N VAL A 136 -26.76 -9.35 2.82
CA VAL A 136 -26.42 -8.40 1.77
C VAL A 136 -27.44 -7.27 1.73
N TYR A 137 -26.93 -6.02 1.69
CA TYR A 137 -27.74 -4.81 1.59
C TYR A 137 -27.44 -4.07 0.28
N ARG A 138 -28.42 -3.34 -0.25
CA ARG A 138 -28.31 -2.59 -1.51
C ARG A 138 -28.37 -1.10 -1.23
N HIS A 139 -27.40 -0.37 -1.77
CA HIS A 139 -27.39 1.07 -1.81
C HIS A 139 -27.43 1.53 -3.26
N TYR A 140 -28.43 2.31 -3.60
CA TYR A 140 -28.73 2.70 -4.96
C TYR A 140 -27.88 3.87 -5.44
N LEU A 141 -27.83 4.07 -6.75
CA LEU A 141 -27.25 5.26 -7.34
C LEU A 141 -28.20 6.45 -7.05
N ILE A 142 -27.68 7.46 -6.35
CA ILE A 142 -28.46 8.65 -5.99
C ILE A 142 -28.16 9.76 -7.02
N PRO A 143 -29.17 10.26 -7.76
CA PRO A 143 -28.97 11.35 -8.73
C PRO A 143 -28.45 12.61 -8.07
N GLY A 144 -27.47 13.25 -8.71
CA GLY A 144 -26.86 14.49 -8.23
C GLY A 144 -25.92 14.35 -7.02
N TYR A 145 -25.54 13.10 -6.67
CA TYR A 145 -24.51 12.88 -5.64
C TYR A 145 -23.14 13.38 -6.14
N PRO A 146 -22.33 14.09 -5.32
CA PRO A 146 -22.57 14.43 -3.90
C PRO A 146 -23.18 15.83 -3.66
N THR A 147 -23.53 16.59 -4.69
CA THR A 147 -23.83 18.03 -4.60
C THR A 147 -25.29 18.37 -4.30
N ASN A 148 -26.25 17.54 -4.73
CA ASN A 148 -27.67 17.76 -4.47
C ASN A 148 -28.07 17.29 -3.06
N VAL A 149 -27.52 17.95 -2.03
CA VAL A 149 -27.72 17.61 -0.61
C VAL A 149 -29.20 17.49 -0.22
N PRO A 150 -30.12 18.39 -0.64
CA PRO A 150 -31.54 18.28 -0.29
C PRO A 150 -32.19 16.97 -0.75
N PHE A 151 -31.82 16.47 -1.93
CA PHE A 151 -32.33 15.20 -2.43
C PHE A 151 -31.61 14.01 -1.82
N ILE A 152 -30.28 14.11 -1.67
CA ILE A 152 -29.48 13.02 -1.11
C ILE A 152 -29.93 12.69 0.31
N VAL A 153 -30.11 13.71 1.16
CA VAL A 153 -30.56 13.57 2.55
C VAL A 153 -32.10 13.69 2.61
N SER A 154 -32.78 12.73 1.98
CA SER A 154 -34.23 12.60 1.95
C SER A 154 -34.64 11.13 1.89
N ASP A 155 -35.95 10.86 1.99
CA ASP A 155 -36.49 9.49 1.89
C ASP A 155 -36.29 8.90 0.47
N ASP A 156 -36.26 9.73 -0.57
CA ASP A 156 -35.98 9.32 -1.96
C ASP A 156 -34.47 9.16 -2.25
N GLY A 157 -33.62 9.75 -1.43
CA GLY A 157 -32.16 9.62 -1.47
C GLY A 157 -31.65 8.52 -0.55
N TYR A 158 -31.08 8.91 0.58
CA TYR A 158 -30.55 7.95 1.57
C TYR A 158 -31.62 7.02 2.14
N GLY A 159 -32.88 7.48 2.28
CA GLY A 159 -33.98 6.67 2.77
C GLY A 159 -34.35 5.49 1.87
N LYS A 160 -34.02 5.55 0.57
CA LYS A 160 -34.21 4.46 -0.38
C LYS A 160 -33.21 3.32 -0.20
N ASN A 161 -32.03 3.59 0.36
CA ASN A 161 -31.01 2.58 0.63
C ASN A 161 -31.47 1.65 1.75
N ASP A 162 -31.07 0.39 1.68
CA ASP A 162 -31.35 -0.56 2.74
C ASP A 162 -30.71 -0.10 4.07
N TYR A 163 -31.47 -0.15 5.15
CA TYR A 163 -30.92 0.05 6.50
C TYR A 163 -30.15 -1.18 6.95
N ILE A 164 -28.87 -1.01 7.25
CA ILE A 164 -27.98 -2.10 7.69
C ILE A 164 -28.23 -2.35 9.18
N LYS A 165 -28.86 -3.48 9.50
CA LYS A 165 -29.08 -3.89 10.89
C LYS A 165 -27.78 -4.37 11.51
N THR A 166 -27.13 -3.48 12.24
CA THR A 166 -25.87 -3.75 12.95
C THR A 166 -26.14 -4.06 14.42
N SER A 167 -25.26 -4.85 15.03
CA SER A 167 -25.40 -5.36 16.40
C SER A 167 -24.38 -4.78 17.39
N ARG A 168 -23.36 -4.09 16.89
CA ARG A 168 -22.25 -3.61 17.71
C ARG A 168 -22.10 -2.09 17.64
N PRO A 169 -21.51 -1.46 18.67
CA PRO A 169 -21.34 -0.01 18.72
C PRO A 169 -20.38 0.54 17.66
N LEU A 170 -19.32 -0.19 17.32
CA LEU A 170 -18.36 0.20 16.29
C LEU A 170 -18.66 -0.55 14.99
N VAL A 171 -19.08 0.18 13.96
CA VAL A 171 -19.29 -0.35 12.62
C VAL A 171 -18.13 0.04 11.72
N VAL A 172 -17.27 -0.93 11.41
CA VAL A 172 -16.09 -0.74 10.55
C VAL A 172 -16.49 -0.94 9.10
N VAL A 173 -16.45 0.12 8.31
CA VAL A 173 -16.82 0.10 6.88
C VAL A 173 -15.56 0.04 6.03
N THR A 174 -15.35 -1.08 5.36
CA THR A 174 -14.15 -1.35 4.53
C THR A 174 -14.52 -1.84 3.13
N ALA A 175 -13.55 -1.93 2.22
CA ALA A 175 -13.77 -2.32 0.83
C ALA A 175 -12.52 -2.94 0.19
N PRO A 176 -12.65 -3.70 -0.91
CA PRO A 176 -11.53 -4.20 -1.71
C PRO A 176 -10.63 -3.09 -2.28
N GLY A 177 -11.21 -1.91 -2.54
CA GLY A 177 -10.47 -0.80 -3.12
C GLY A 177 -11.18 0.54 -3.07
N PRO A 178 -10.56 1.60 -3.61
CA PRO A 178 -11.11 2.94 -3.64
C PRO A 178 -12.35 3.04 -4.56
N GLY A 179 -13.20 4.06 -4.31
CA GLY A 179 -14.38 4.32 -5.13
C GLY A 179 -15.58 3.39 -4.88
N SER A 180 -15.49 2.49 -3.90
CA SER A 180 -16.56 1.54 -3.56
C SER A 180 -17.78 2.18 -2.87
N GLY A 181 -17.71 3.46 -2.46
CA GLY A 181 -18.82 4.18 -1.83
C GLY A 181 -18.91 4.04 -0.30
N LYS A 182 -17.81 3.74 0.41
CA LYS A 182 -17.78 3.59 1.87
C LYS A 182 -18.36 4.78 2.62
N MET A 183 -17.92 6.01 2.28
CA MET A 183 -18.44 7.24 2.88
C MET A 183 -19.95 7.36 2.68
N ALA A 184 -20.45 7.15 1.47
CA ALA A 184 -21.89 7.21 1.17
C ALA A 184 -22.68 6.17 1.96
N VAL A 185 -22.11 4.97 2.20
CA VAL A 185 -22.72 3.96 3.08
C VAL A 185 -22.79 4.47 4.52
N CYS A 186 -21.69 5.00 5.07
CA CYS A 186 -21.69 5.57 6.41
C CYS A 186 -22.77 6.66 6.56
N LEU A 187 -22.77 7.67 5.69
CA LEU A 187 -23.73 8.80 5.75
C LEU A 187 -25.18 8.35 5.57
N SER A 188 -25.43 7.39 4.68
CA SER A 188 -26.77 6.80 4.54
C SER A 188 -27.21 6.10 5.82
N GLN A 189 -26.31 5.41 6.51
CA GLN A 189 -26.63 4.77 7.78
C GLN A 189 -26.86 5.79 8.90
N LEU A 190 -26.09 6.90 8.94
CA LEU A 190 -26.38 7.99 9.88
C LEU A 190 -27.79 8.56 9.69
N TYR A 191 -28.24 8.69 8.42
CA TYR A 191 -29.60 9.12 8.13
C TYR A 191 -30.66 8.14 8.69
N HIS A 192 -30.47 6.84 8.50
CA HIS A 192 -31.35 5.80 9.02
C HIS A 192 -31.33 5.73 10.55
N GLU A 193 -30.14 5.77 11.17
CA GLU A 193 -29.99 5.78 12.63
C GLU A 193 -30.72 7.00 13.26
N HIS A 194 -30.57 8.17 12.67
CA HIS A 194 -31.28 9.37 13.10
C HIS A 194 -32.80 9.21 13.00
N LYS A 195 -33.31 8.60 11.92
CA LYS A 195 -34.75 8.26 11.78
C LYS A 195 -35.23 7.29 12.87
N HIS A 196 -34.36 6.47 13.43
CA HIS A 196 -34.65 5.58 14.56
C HIS A 196 -34.36 6.23 15.93
N GLY A 197 -34.03 7.53 15.96
CA GLY A 197 -33.77 8.27 17.19
C GLY A 197 -32.37 8.05 17.78
N ILE A 198 -31.42 7.49 17.02
CA ILE A 198 -30.05 7.25 17.45
C ILE A 198 -29.14 8.31 16.85
N LYS A 199 -28.39 9.04 17.67
CA LYS A 199 -27.36 9.98 17.23
C LYS A 199 -26.04 9.24 17.01
N ALA A 200 -25.94 8.52 15.89
CA ALA A 200 -24.71 7.80 15.52
C ALA A 200 -23.63 8.76 15.00
N GLY A 201 -22.37 8.45 15.21
CA GLY A 201 -21.24 9.24 14.72
C GLY A 201 -20.63 8.66 13.43
N TYR A 202 -19.90 9.52 12.73
CA TYR A 202 -19.02 9.15 11.63
C TYR A 202 -17.56 9.42 12.00
N ALA A 203 -16.67 8.52 11.65
CA ALA A 203 -15.24 8.81 11.68
C ALA A 203 -14.53 8.17 10.49
N LYS A 204 -13.43 8.80 10.04
CA LYS A 204 -12.54 8.30 9.02
C LYS A 204 -11.23 7.88 9.66
N PHE A 205 -10.89 6.59 9.52
CA PHE A 205 -9.60 6.10 9.98
C PHE A 205 -8.50 6.51 9.01
N GLU A 206 -7.51 7.21 9.50
CA GLU A 206 -6.39 7.69 8.72
C GLU A 206 -5.07 7.41 9.41
N THR A 207 -4.01 7.21 8.61
CA THR A 207 -2.63 7.18 9.07
C THR A 207 -1.88 8.37 8.46
N PHE A 208 -2.24 8.75 7.24
CA PHE A 208 -1.67 9.86 6.48
C PHE A 208 -2.78 10.74 5.88
N PRO A 209 -2.49 12.05 5.67
CA PRO A 209 -1.29 12.74 6.11
C PRO A 209 -1.20 12.77 7.64
N ILE A 210 0.00 12.94 8.18
CA ILE A 210 0.15 13.12 9.63
C ILE A 210 -0.17 14.57 10.00
N TRP A 211 -1.13 14.76 10.89
CA TRP A 211 -1.77 16.05 11.15
C TRP A 211 -0.89 17.08 11.83
N ASN A 212 -0.07 16.63 12.80
CA ASN A 212 0.68 17.47 13.75
C ASN A 212 2.17 17.62 13.43
N ILE A 213 2.57 17.35 12.17
CA ILE A 213 3.91 17.65 11.65
C ILE A 213 3.82 18.69 10.52
N PRO A 214 4.91 19.41 10.18
CA PRO A 214 4.87 20.43 9.16
C PRO A 214 4.37 19.95 7.79
N LEU A 215 3.72 20.85 7.03
CA LEU A 215 3.19 20.54 5.69
C LEU A 215 4.24 19.91 4.76
N LYS A 216 5.46 20.47 4.76
CA LYS A 216 6.58 20.00 3.92
C LYS A 216 7.50 18.99 4.63
N HIS A 217 7.01 18.38 5.70
CA HIS A 217 7.76 17.33 6.36
C HIS A 217 7.93 16.13 5.43
N PRO A 218 9.13 15.51 5.32
CA PRO A 218 9.38 14.40 4.39
C PRO A 218 8.35 13.26 4.48
N VAL A 219 7.84 12.94 5.66
CA VAL A 219 6.79 11.92 5.86
C VAL A 219 5.50 12.28 5.10
N ASN A 220 5.05 13.55 5.18
CA ASN A 220 3.87 14.02 4.46
C ASN A 220 4.13 14.11 2.94
N LEU A 221 5.31 14.56 2.51
CA LEU A 221 5.70 14.55 1.11
C LEU A 221 5.78 13.13 0.52
N ALA A 222 6.22 12.15 1.31
CA ALA A 222 6.23 10.75 0.89
C ALA A 222 4.83 10.17 0.70
N TYR A 223 3.83 10.66 1.44
CA TYR A 223 2.43 10.31 1.21
C TYR A 223 1.92 10.89 -0.12
N GLU A 224 2.19 12.16 -0.43
CA GLU A 224 1.86 12.72 -1.74
C GLU A 224 2.56 11.96 -2.89
N ALA A 225 3.80 11.54 -2.68
CA ALA A 225 4.52 10.70 -3.64
C ALA A 225 3.87 9.32 -3.82
N ALA A 226 3.25 8.78 -2.77
CA ALA A 226 2.54 7.50 -2.83
C ALA A 226 1.18 7.58 -3.54
N THR A 227 0.59 8.77 -3.60
CA THR A 227 -0.73 9.07 -4.20
C THR A 227 -0.62 10.02 -5.40
N ALA A 228 0.55 10.07 -6.05
CA ALA A 228 0.81 10.97 -7.16
C ALA A 228 -0.14 10.75 -8.35
N ASP A 229 -0.56 9.50 -8.57
CA ASP A 229 -1.55 9.10 -9.58
C ASP A 229 -3.00 9.55 -9.25
N LEU A 230 -3.28 9.85 -7.98
CA LEU A 230 -4.59 10.34 -7.52
C LEU A 230 -4.66 11.86 -7.41
N ASN A 231 -3.55 12.56 -7.65
CA ASN A 231 -3.41 14.01 -7.46
C ASN A 231 -3.75 14.50 -6.04
N ASP A 232 -3.54 13.66 -5.04
CA ASP A 232 -3.64 14.10 -3.64
C ASP A 232 -2.53 15.10 -3.33
N ILE A 233 -2.91 16.21 -2.69
CA ILE A 233 -2.00 17.27 -2.26
C ILE A 233 -2.29 17.58 -0.81
N ASN A 234 -1.26 17.57 0.02
CA ASN A 234 -1.39 17.96 1.41
C ASN A 234 -1.55 19.48 1.51
N MET A 235 -2.42 19.90 2.41
CA MET A 235 -2.68 21.31 2.68
C MET A 235 -3.00 21.52 4.16
N ILE A 236 -2.86 22.75 4.61
CA ILE A 236 -3.37 23.15 5.93
C ILE A 236 -4.89 23.08 5.86
N ASP A 237 -5.52 22.46 6.87
CA ASP A 237 -6.97 22.43 7.02
C ASP A 237 -7.48 23.82 7.44
N PRO A 238 -8.10 24.59 6.53
CA PRO A 238 -8.53 25.95 6.84
C PRO A 238 -9.71 25.97 7.81
N PHE A 239 -10.55 24.95 7.81
CA PHE A 239 -11.70 24.85 8.71
C PHE A 239 -11.26 24.57 10.13
N HIS A 240 -10.23 23.72 10.31
CA HIS A 240 -9.67 23.43 11.63
C HIS A 240 -8.96 24.66 12.20
N LEU A 241 -8.20 25.34 11.38
CA LEU A 241 -7.53 26.58 11.75
C LEU A 241 -8.55 27.67 12.17
N GLU A 242 -9.66 27.83 11.41
CA GLU A 242 -10.73 28.79 11.73
C GLU A 242 -11.45 28.40 13.03
N ALA A 243 -11.76 27.12 13.23
CA ALA A 243 -12.56 26.66 14.36
C ALA A 243 -11.80 26.63 15.68
N TYR A 244 -10.48 26.37 15.66
CA TYR A 244 -9.67 26.07 16.85
C TYR A 244 -8.40 26.91 16.99
N GLY A 245 -7.98 27.62 15.94
CA GLY A 245 -6.70 28.35 15.92
C GLY A 245 -5.48 27.42 15.80
N GLU A 246 -5.69 26.14 15.50
CA GLU A 246 -4.64 25.11 15.40
C GLU A 246 -4.37 24.74 13.96
N THR A 247 -3.07 24.61 13.61
CA THR A 247 -2.66 24.17 12.28
C THR A 247 -2.60 22.66 12.23
N THR A 248 -3.39 22.07 11.36
CA THR A 248 -3.37 20.64 11.05
C THR A 248 -3.21 20.40 9.55
N ILE A 249 -2.62 19.28 9.17
CA ILE A 249 -2.40 18.91 7.77
C ILE A 249 -3.48 17.90 7.35
N ASN A 250 -4.15 18.19 6.26
CA ASN A 250 -5.10 17.28 5.63
C ASN A 250 -4.83 17.26 4.12
N TYR A 251 -5.52 16.45 3.33
CA TYR A 251 -5.37 16.48 1.88
C TYR A 251 -6.56 17.17 1.21
N ASN A 252 -6.27 17.73 0.03
CA ASN A 252 -7.20 18.59 -0.72
C ASN A 252 -8.62 17.99 -0.85
N ARG A 253 -8.75 16.72 -1.17
CA ARG A 253 -10.07 16.10 -1.38
C ARG A 253 -10.97 16.12 -0.16
N ASP A 254 -10.41 15.93 1.05
CA ASP A 254 -11.22 15.97 2.27
C ASP A 254 -11.57 17.42 2.64
N VAL A 255 -10.67 18.36 2.40
CA VAL A 255 -10.94 19.79 2.59
C VAL A 255 -11.99 20.30 1.60
N GLU A 256 -11.88 19.97 0.33
CA GLU A 256 -12.81 20.39 -0.73
C GLU A 256 -14.23 19.82 -0.55
N ILE A 257 -14.35 18.56 -0.08
CA ILE A 257 -15.66 17.92 0.12
C ILE A 257 -16.32 18.30 1.46
N PHE A 258 -15.56 18.82 2.43
CA PHE A 258 -16.06 19.10 3.77
C PHE A 258 -17.30 20.00 3.80
N PRO A 259 -17.41 21.12 3.03
CA PRO A 259 -18.62 21.96 3.02
C PRO A 259 -19.88 21.16 2.66
N VAL A 260 -19.77 20.21 1.72
CA VAL A 260 -20.87 19.35 1.30
C VAL A 260 -21.24 18.36 2.43
N LEU A 261 -20.24 17.74 3.05
CA LEU A 261 -20.44 16.83 4.18
C LEU A 261 -21.06 17.56 5.38
N ASN A 262 -20.57 18.74 5.68
CA ASN A 262 -21.12 19.61 6.74
C ASN A 262 -22.60 19.91 6.50
N ALA A 263 -22.98 20.25 5.27
CA ALA A 263 -24.38 20.47 4.90
C ALA A 263 -25.22 19.19 5.02
N MET A 264 -24.66 18.02 4.74
CA MET A 264 -25.33 16.73 4.95
C MET A 264 -25.56 16.45 6.46
N PHE A 265 -24.54 16.66 7.29
CA PHE A 265 -24.68 16.51 8.76
C PHE A 265 -25.70 17.49 9.34
N GLN A 266 -25.66 18.76 8.94
CA GLN A 266 -26.66 19.75 9.35
C GLN A 266 -28.08 19.31 8.99
N ARG A 267 -28.27 18.74 7.81
CA ARG A 267 -29.57 18.26 7.37
C ARG A 267 -30.02 16.99 8.09
N ILE A 268 -29.09 16.10 8.48
CA ILE A 268 -29.40 14.89 9.27
C ILE A 268 -29.74 15.25 10.71
N TYR A 269 -28.92 16.06 11.36
CA TYR A 269 -28.99 16.28 12.82
C TYR A 269 -29.54 17.65 13.24
N GLY A 270 -29.77 18.57 12.30
CA GLY A 270 -30.09 19.98 12.60
C GLY A 270 -28.85 20.86 12.77
N GLU A 271 -27.76 20.30 13.28
CA GLU A 271 -26.44 20.91 13.40
C GLU A 271 -25.35 19.89 13.06
N SER A 272 -24.19 20.36 12.57
CA SER A 272 -23.06 19.46 12.32
C SER A 272 -22.29 19.20 13.61
N PRO A 273 -22.00 17.94 13.95
CA PRO A 273 -21.12 17.61 15.07
C PRO A 273 -19.64 17.86 14.76
N TYR A 274 -19.29 18.20 13.51
CA TYR A 274 -17.92 18.39 13.04
C TYR A 274 -17.72 19.81 12.54
N LYS A 275 -16.60 20.43 12.91
CA LYS A 275 -16.22 21.79 12.45
C LYS A 275 -15.18 21.76 11.35
N SER A 276 -14.50 20.65 11.15
CA SER A 276 -13.44 20.48 10.15
C SER A 276 -13.36 19.06 9.62
N PRO A 277 -12.72 18.80 8.46
CA PRO A 277 -12.38 17.44 8.04
C PRO A 277 -11.48 16.71 9.05
N THR A 278 -10.60 17.41 9.75
CA THR A 278 -9.77 16.83 10.82
C THR A 278 -10.61 16.28 11.97
N ASP A 279 -11.72 16.98 12.35
CA ASP A 279 -12.64 16.48 13.38
C ASP A 279 -13.32 15.17 13.01
N MET A 280 -13.53 14.93 11.71
CA MET A 280 -14.11 13.66 11.23
C MET A 280 -13.11 12.51 11.28
N GLY A 281 -11.81 12.80 11.32
CA GLY A 281 -10.77 11.79 11.27
C GLY A 281 -10.42 11.20 12.64
N VAL A 282 -9.73 10.05 12.60
CA VAL A 282 -9.04 9.44 13.74
C VAL A 282 -7.62 9.12 13.30
N ASN A 283 -6.62 9.88 13.78
CA ASN A 283 -5.21 9.74 13.43
C ASN A 283 -4.28 10.14 14.56
N MET A 284 -3.71 9.15 15.24
CA MET A 284 -2.76 9.36 16.36
C MET A 284 -1.30 9.14 15.92
N ALA A 285 -1.04 8.92 14.62
CA ALA A 285 0.28 8.53 14.13
C ALA A 285 1.39 9.53 14.50
N GLY A 286 1.13 10.83 14.38
CA GLY A 286 2.14 11.84 14.69
C GLY A 286 2.58 11.90 16.14
N ASN A 287 1.72 11.45 17.08
CA ASN A 287 2.04 11.37 18.51
C ASN A 287 2.94 10.16 18.86
N CYS A 288 3.20 9.29 17.88
CA CYS A 288 3.93 8.03 18.04
C CYS A 288 5.29 8.03 17.33
N ILE A 289 5.68 9.14 16.69
CA ILE A 289 7.04 9.34 16.18
C ILE A 289 7.96 9.50 17.38
N CYS A 290 8.98 8.63 17.50
CA CYS A 290 9.93 8.63 18.61
C CYS A 290 11.36 9.01 18.16
N ASP A 291 11.68 8.86 16.87
CA ASP A 291 12.92 9.37 16.23
C ASP A 291 12.52 9.96 14.86
N ASP A 292 12.40 11.29 14.84
CA ASP A 292 11.95 12.03 13.66
C ASP A 292 12.97 11.97 12.53
N ASP A 293 14.27 12.01 12.82
CA ASP A 293 15.33 11.92 11.81
C ASP A 293 15.28 10.57 11.08
N ALA A 294 15.01 9.48 11.80
CA ALA A 294 14.83 8.16 11.19
C ALA A 294 13.59 8.12 10.28
N CYS A 295 12.49 8.76 10.67
CA CYS A 295 11.29 8.86 9.83
C CYS A 295 11.50 9.74 8.60
N GLN A 296 12.21 10.86 8.75
CA GLN A 296 12.55 11.75 7.63
C GLN A 296 13.43 11.04 6.61
N GLU A 297 14.49 10.36 7.05
CA GLU A 297 15.39 9.64 6.15
C GLU A 297 14.66 8.51 5.41
N ALA A 298 13.90 7.69 6.11
CA ALA A 298 13.08 6.64 5.50
C ALA A 298 12.10 7.21 4.45
N SER A 299 11.53 8.36 4.72
CA SER A 299 10.59 9.06 3.81
C SER A 299 11.30 9.62 2.58
N ARG A 300 12.49 10.19 2.72
CA ARG A 300 13.32 10.63 1.58
C ARG A 300 13.63 9.46 0.65
N GLN A 301 14.06 8.33 1.22
CA GLN A 301 14.30 7.10 0.46
C GLN A 301 13.04 6.58 -0.24
N GLU A 302 11.85 6.68 0.37
CA GLU A 302 10.57 6.31 -0.25
C GLU A 302 10.21 7.22 -1.43
N ILE A 303 10.42 8.54 -1.32
CA ILE A 303 10.17 9.49 -2.43
C ILE A 303 11.05 9.14 -3.63
N ILE A 304 12.37 8.93 -3.44
CA ILE A 304 13.29 8.51 -4.51
C ILE A 304 12.83 7.19 -5.13
N ARG A 305 12.42 6.23 -4.31
CA ARG A 305 11.93 4.93 -4.79
C ARG A 305 10.65 5.08 -5.64
N ARG A 306 9.75 5.97 -5.27
CA ARG A 306 8.53 6.29 -6.05
C ARG A 306 8.88 6.95 -7.38
N TYR A 307 9.84 7.86 -7.39
CA TYR A 307 10.35 8.47 -8.61
C TYR A 307 10.86 7.43 -9.61
N TYR A 308 11.72 6.50 -9.17
CA TYR A 308 12.18 5.42 -10.06
C TYR A 308 11.05 4.49 -10.52
N ALA A 309 10.08 4.23 -9.66
CA ALA A 309 8.90 3.43 -10.04
C ALA A 309 8.06 4.14 -11.11
N SER A 310 7.86 5.46 -11.02
CA SER A 310 7.18 6.26 -12.03
C SER A 310 7.95 6.31 -13.35
N ARG A 311 9.28 6.55 -13.31
CA ARG A 311 10.16 6.51 -14.48
C ARG A 311 10.05 5.20 -15.24
N ARG A 312 10.01 4.09 -14.49
CA ARG A 312 9.78 2.76 -15.08
C ARG A 312 8.40 2.63 -15.71
N ARG A 313 7.34 3.10 -15.03
CA ARG A 313 5.96 3.06 -15.57
C ARG A 313 5.85 3.90 -16.83
N LEU A 314 6.50 5.06 -16.87
CA LEU A 314 6.56 5.93 -18.03
C LEU A 314 7.24 5.24 -19.21
N LEU A 315 8.38 4.58 -19.00
CA LEU A 315 9.06 3.78 -20.04
C LEU A 315 8.15 2.68 -20.61
N LEU A 316 7.28 2.10 -19.79
CA LEU A 316 6.33 1.05 -20.17
C LEU A 316 5.00 1.60 -20.72
N GLY A 317 4.83 2.91 -20.83
CA GLY A 317 3.58 3.55 -21.23
C GLY A 317 2.42 3.37 -20.24
N ALA A 318 2.72 3.12 -18.94
CA ALA A 318 1.75 2.81 -17.90
C ALA A 318 1.45 3.98 -16.95
N CYS A 319 2.03 5.15 -17.17
CA CYS A 319 1.67 6.42 -16.50
C CYS A 319 1.98 7.62 -17.41
N SER A 320 1.50 8.82 -17.01
CA SER A 320 1.78 10.07 -17.72
C SER A 320 3.10 10.70 -17.26
N GLU A 321 3.62 11.64 -18.06
CA GLU A 321 4.76 12.48 -17.68
C GLU A 321 4.43 13.36 -16.46
N GLU A 322 3.19 13.78 -16.31
CA GLU A 322 2.73 14.62 -15.20
C GLU A 322 2.96 13.96 -13.83
N GLU A 323 2.73 12.63 -13.74
CA GLU A 323 3.02 11.88 -12.51
C GLU A 323 4.51 11.92 -12.17
N THR A 324 5.38 11.80 -13.17
CA THR A 324 6.84 11.86 -12.97
C THR A 324 7.29 13.26 -12.55
N TYR A 325 6.77 14.31 -13.22
CA TYR A 325 7.06 15.71 -12.84
C TYR A 325 6.62 16.04 -11.41
N LYS A 326 5.44 15.56 -11.00
CA LYS A 326 4.99 15.72 -9.61
C LYS A 326 5.99 15.14 -8.62
N LEU A 327 6.53 13.95 -8.90
CA LEU A 327 7.53 13.32 -8.05
C LEU A 327 8.86 14.08 -8.04
N GLU A 328 9.30 14.64 -9.16
CA GLU A 328 10.46 15.54 -9.23
C GLU A 328 10.25 16.80 -8.39
N MET A 329 9.05 17.40 -8.44
CA MET A 329 8.70 18.54 -7.58
C MET A 329 8.75 18.17 -6.10
N LEU A 330 8.26 16.97 -5.71
CA LEU A 330 8.30 16.51 -4.33
C LEU A 330 9.74 16.24 -3.87
N MET A 331 10.60 15.71 -4.74
CA MET A 331 12.04 15.56 -4.46
C MET A 331 12.68 16.93 -4.20
N ASN A 332 12.38 17.93 -5.03
CA ASN A 332 12.89 19.30 -4.83
C ASN A 332 12.38 19.91 -3.51
N GLN A 333 11.10 19.69 -3.16
CA GLN A 333 10.53 20.17 -1.89
C GLN A 333 11.16 19.50 -0.68
N ALA A 334 11.52 18.22 -0.79
CA ALA A 334 12.23 17.46 0.24
C ALA A 334 13.73 17.75 0.25
N ASN A 335 14.23 18.59 -0.69
CA ASN A 335 15.65 18.90 -0.89
C ASN A 335 16.51 17.65 -1.06
N ILE A 336 16.07 16.72 -1.91
CA ILE A 336 16.75 15.46 -2.24
C ILE A 336 16.91 15.27 -3.73
N THR A 337 17.90 14.47 -4.09
CA THR A 337 18.22 14.00 -5.44
C THR A 337 18.29 12.47 -5.46
N VAL A 338 18.46 11.88 -6.62
CA VAL A 338 18.67 10.43 -6.75
C VAL A 338 19.98 9.97 -6.10
N HIS A 339 20.96 10.88 -5.95
CA HIS A 339 22.27 10.63 -5.34
C HIS A 339 22.20 10.48 -3.81
N ASP A 340 21.12 10.93 -3.18
CA ASP A 340 20.85 10.69 -1.75
C ASP A 340 20.48 9.23 -1.46
N ARG A 341 20.46 8.38 -2.50
CA ARG A 341 20.35 6.93 -2.37
C ARG A 341 21.68 6.26 -2.73
N PRO A 342 22.55 5.91 -1.75
CA PRO A 342 23.94 5.50 -1.99
C PRO A 342 24.10 4.34 -2.98
N VAL A 343 23.15 3.41 -3.03
CA VAL A 343 23.16 2.28 -3.97
C VAL A 343 23.02 2.71 -5.43
N VAL A 344 22.52 3.94 -5.72
CA VAL A 344 22.38 4.44 -7.10
C VAL A 344 23.76 4.73 -7.69
N ASP A 345 24.55 5.58 -7.05
CA ASP A 345 25.87 5.96 -7.55
C ASP A 345 26.80 4.75 -7.62
N ALA A 346 26.74 3.87 -6.63
CA ALA A 346 27.53 2.66 -6.62
C ALA A 346 27.18 1.74 -7.81
N ALA A 347 25.89 1.59 -8.17
CA ALA A 347 25.47 0.79 -9.31
C ALA A 347 25.89 1.40 -10.65
N LEU A 348 25.78 2.73 -10.79
CA LEU A 348 26.16 3.42 -12.01
C LEU A 348 27.69 3.39 -12.21
N THR A 349 28.46 3.64 -11.15
CA THR A 349 29.93 3.54 -11.17
C THR A 349 30.39 2.12 -11.55
N GLU A 350 29.80 1.09 -10.94
CA GLU A 350 30.14 -0.29 -11.27
C GLU A 350 29.77 -0.66 -12.71
N ALA A 351 28.62 -0.17 -13.22
CA ALA A 351 28.22 -0.38 -14.60
C ALA A 351 29.19 0.28 -15.59
N GLU A 352 29.66 1.48 -15.33
CA GLU A 352 30.69 2.18 -16.12
C GLU A 352 32.01 1.43 -16.08
N ARG A 353 32.49 1.03 -14.89
CA ARG A 353 33.72 0.29 -14.70
C ARG A 353 33.79 -1.02 -15.44
N THR A 354 32.64 -1.72 -15.51
CA THR A 354 32.52 -3.06 -16.14
C THR A 354 31.99 -3.03 -17.57
N ASN A 355 31.61 -1.83 -18.07
CA ASN A 355 30.97 -1.63 -19.35
C ASN A 355 29.76 -2.56 -19.59
N GLY A 356 28.97 -2.79 -18.55
CA GLY A 356 27.81 -3.68 -18.60
C GLY A 356 26.85 -3.44 -17.44
N PRO A 357 25.67 -4.12 -17.45
CA PRO A 357 24.74 -3.99 -16.35
C PRO A 357 25.33 -4.39 -15.00
N ALA A 358 25.08 -3.56 -14.00
CA ALA A 358 25.47 -3.77 -12.61
C ALA A 358 24.29 -3.54 -11.68
N ALA A 359 24.38 -4.14 -10.50
CA ALA A 359 23.42 -3.98 -9.42
C ALA A 359 24.17 -3.85 -8.09
N THR A 360 23.62 -3.09 -7.15
CA THR A 360 24.19 -2.88 -5.83
C THR A 360 23.14 -3.04 -4.74
N LEU A 361 23.58 -3.49 -3.57
CA LEU A 361 22.75 -3.71 -2.40
C LEU A 361 23.45 -3.14 -1.17
N GLU A 362 22.73 -2.39 -0.37
CA GLU A 362 23.15 -1.94 0.95
C GLU A 362 22.72 -2.99 1.98
N LEU A 363 23.68 -3.56 2.69
CA LEU A 363 23.49 -4.53 3.77
C LEU A 363 23.01 -3.84 5.05
N PRO A 364 22.49 -4.61 6.04
CA PRO A 364 21.98 -4.05 7.30
C PRO A 364 23.01 -3.24 8.12
N ASP A 365 24.30 -3.48 7.92
CA ASP A 365 25.40 -2.74 8.55
C ASP A 365 25.84 -1.47 7.80
N GLY A 366 25.21 -1.19 6.63
CA GLY A 366 25.50 -0.04 5.77
C GLY A 366 26.58 -0.32 4.71
N SER A 367 27.20 -1.51 4.70
CA SER A 367 28.15 -1.88 3.65
C SER A 367 27.45 -2.09 2.31
N ILE A 368 28.12 -1.73 1.20
CA ILE A 368 27.58 -1.85 -0.16
C ILE A 368 28.23 -3.03 -0.88
N VAL A 369 27.40 -3.95 -1.33
CA VAL A 369 27.79 -5.10 -2.15
C VAL A 369 27.40 -4.85 -3.60
N THR A 370 28.25 -5.27 -4.55
CA THR A 370 28.00 -5.11 -5.99
C THR A 370 27.86 -6.46 -6.68
N GLY A 371 27.11 -6.45 -7.78
CA GLY A 371 27.00 -7.58 -8.71
C GLY A 371 27.03 -7.08 -10.13
N LYS A 372 27.81 -7.70 -11.00
CA LYS A 372 27.90 -7.38 -12.43
C LYS A 372 27.44 -8.55 -13.29
N THR A 373 27.00 -8.24 -14.49
CA THR A 373 26.69 -9.25 -15.50
C THR A 373 27.95 -10.02 -15.92
N SER A 374 27.82 -11.32 -16.08
CA SER A 374 28.84 -12.24 -16.60
C SER A 374 28.22 -13.19 -17.61
N ASP A 375 29.01 -14.12 -18.15
CA ASP A 375 28.51 -15.18 -19.07
C ASP A 375 27.57 -16.18 -18.34
N LEU A 376 27.72 -16.31 -17.03
CA LEU A 376 26.95 -17.26 -16.22
C LEU A 376 25.71 -16.61 -15.59
N LEU A 377 25.83 -15.37 -15.11
CA LEU A 377 24.85 -14.74 -14.23
C LEU A 377 24.46 -13.33 -14.72
N GLY A 378 23.19 -12.98 -14.60
CA GLY A 378 22.76 -11.60 -14.66
C GLY A 378 23.23 -10.79 -13.45
N ALA A 379 23.26 -9.45 -13.54
CA ALA A 379 23.72 -8.57 -12.47
C ALA A 379 22.95 -8.78 -11.13
N CYS A 380 21.63 -8.94 -11.21
CA CYS A 380 20.78 -9.20 -10.04
C CYS A 380 21.13 -10.52 -9.35
N SER A 381 21.41 -11.57 -10.12
CA SER A 381 21.79 -12.90 -9.61
C SER A 381 23.16 -12.89 -8.96
N ALA A 382 24.13 -12.22 -9.62
CA ALA A 382 25.47 -12.05 -9.07
C ALA A 382 25.42 -11.25 -7.76
N LEU A 383 24.61 -10.17 -7.72
CA LEU A 383 24.42 -9.36 -6.53
C LEU A 383 23.88 -10.20 -5.35
N LEU A 384 22.81 -11.00 -5.58
CA LEU A 384 22.25 -11.82 -4.51
C LEU A 384 23.28 -12.80 -3.93
N LEU A 385 24.04 -13.50 -4.78
CA LEU A 385 25.07 -14.42 -4.32
C LEU A 385 26.17 -13.71 -3.54
N ASN A 386 26.64 -12.56 -4.01
CA ASN A 386 27.65 -11.77 -3.33
C ASN A 386 27.15 -11.25 -1.98
N ALA A 387 25.91 -10.75 -1.91
CA ALA A 387 25.30 -10.30 -0.66
C ALA A 387 25.16 -11.44 0.38
N LEU A 388 24.73 -12.64 -0.08
CA LEU A 388 24.62 -13.80 0.81
C LEU A 388 25.97 -14.29 1.31
N LYS A 389 27.02 -14.23 0.48
CA LYS A 389 28.39 -14.54 0.87
C LYS A 389 28.91 -13.57 1.93
N GLU A 390 28.75 -12.27 1.69
CA GLU A 390 29.16 -11.22 2.63
C GLU A 390 28.50 -11.40 4.00
N LEU A 391 27.16 -11.59 3.98
CA LEU A 391 26.38 -11.85 5.21
C LEU A 391 26.78 -13.14 5.94
N ALA A 392 27.32 -14.12 5.22
CA ALA A 392 27.79 -15.39 5.78
C ALA A 392 29.28 -15.36 6.19
N GLY A 393 30.00 -14.28 5.91
CA GLY A 393 31.46 -14.20 6.13
C GLY A 393 32.26 -15.16 5.24
N ILE A 394 31.78 -15.42 4.01
CA ILE A 394 32.43 -16.29 3.04
C ILE A 394 33.30 -15.45 2.11
N GLU A 395 34.57 -15.84 1.95
CA GLU A 395 35.52 -15.15 1.07
C GLU A 395 35.00 -15.04 -0.37
N HIS A 396 35.32 -13.93 -1.03
CA HIS A 396 34.77 -13.58 -2.35
C HIS A 396 35.16 -14.61 -3.44
N GLU A 397 36.34 -15.24 -3.34
CA GLU A 397 36.84 -16.23 -4.28
C GLU A 397 36.13 -17.59 -4.18
N ILE A 398 35.51 -17.90 -3.06
CA ILE A 398 34.80 -19.15 -2.85
C ILE A 398 33.52 -19.18 -3.69
N LYS A 399 33.40 -20.18 -4.57
CA LYS A 399 32.21 -20.40 -5.39
C LYS A 399 31.22 -21.25 -4.64
N ILE A 400 30.14 -20.64 -4.13
CA ILE A 400 29.05 -21.33 -3.43
C ILE A 400 28.13 -22.15 -4.35
N ILE A 401 28.18 -21.87 -5.66
CA ILE A 401 27.58 -22.68 -6.73
C ILE A 401 28.68 -22.97 -7.75
N SER A 402 28.90 -24.26 -8.06
CA SER A 402 29.92 -24.61 -9.03
C SER A 402 29.46 -24.32 -10.46
N PRO A 403 30.38 -23.99 -11.40
CA PRO A 403 30.06 -23.90 -12.81
C PRO A 403 29.38 -25.15 -13.38
N GLN A 404 29.77 -26.33 -12.90
CA GLN A 404 29.17 -27.62 -13.28
C GLN A 404 27.70 -27.75 -12.86
N ALA A 405 27.26 -27.04 -11.84
CA ALA A 405 25.84 -26.97 -11.46
C ALA A 405 25.07 -25.93 -12.31
N ILE A 406 25.74 -24.90 -12.82
CA ILE A 406 25.13 -23.83 -13.64
C ILE A 406 24.94 -24.29 -15.09
N GLU A 407 25.93 -24.93 -15.71
CA GLU A 407 25.91 -25.35 -17.12
C GLU A 407 24.68 -26.18 -17.51
N PRO A 408 24.22 -27.19 -16.74
CA PRO A 408 23.00 -27.94 -17.04
C PRO A 408 21.74 -27.04 -17.08
N ILE A 409 21.65 -26.04 -16.17
CA ILE A 409 20.53 -25.10 -16.13
C ILE A 409 20.55 -24.20 -17.36
N GLN A 410 21.73 -23.70 -17.78
CA GLN A 410 21.90 -22.93 -19.02
C GLN A 410 21.51 -23.78 -20.25
N SER A 411 21.94 -25.04 -20.28
CA SER A 411 21.60 -25.95 -21.38
C SER A 411 20.10 -26.24 -21.44
N LEU A 412 19.46 -26.51 -20.31
CA LEU A 412 18.01 -26.66 -20.23
C LEU A 412 17.31 -25.42 -20.78
N LYS A 413 17.69 -24.24 -20.26
CA LYS A 413 17.11 -22.95 -20.61
C LYS A 413 17.22 -22.63 -22.09
N THR A 414 18.39 -22.83 -22.70
CA THR A 414 18.66 -22.43 -24.08
C THR A 414 18.28 -23.49 -25.09
N LYS A 415 18.59 -24.76 -24.84
CA LYS A 415 18.38 -25.85 -25.84
C LYS A 415 16.95 -26.40 -25.82
N TYR A 416 16.32 -26.46 -24.63
CA TYR A 416 15.03 -27.15 -24.48
C TYR A 416 13.87 -26.17 -24.25
N LEU A 417 14.09 -25.04 -23.51
CA LEU A 417 13.06 -24.07 -23.23
C LEU A 417 13.06 -22.85 -24.17
N GLY A 418 13.98 -22.81 -25.13
CA GLY A 418 14.01 -21.80 -26.19
C GLY A 418 14.42 -20.39 -25.75
N SER A 419 14.97 -20.22 -24.56
CA SER A 419 15.50 -18.92 -24.11
C SER A 419 16.74 -18.55 -24.90
N ARG A 420 16.82 -17.30 -25.35
CA ARG A 420 18.04 -16.77 -26.01
C ARG A 420 19.10 -16.31 -25.00
N ASN A 421 18.71 -16.07 -23.73
CA ASN A 421 19.59 -15.61 -22.68
C ASN A 421 20.11 -16.80 -21.84
N PRO A 422 21.37 -17.17 -21.91
CA PRO A 422 21.94 -18.25 -21.13
C PRO A 422 22.17 -17.87 -19.66
N ARG A 423 22.26 -16.59 -19.34
CA ARG A 423 22.53 -16.11 -17.96
C ARG A 423 21.42 -16.50 -17.02
N LEU A 424 21.76 -16.99 -15.83
CA LEU A 424 20.78 -17.34 -14.82
C LEU A 424 20.13 -16.09 -14.22
N HIS A 425 18.80 -16.12 -14.08
CA HIS A 425 18.02 -15.17 -13.33
C HIS A 425 18.03 -15.49 -11.83
N THR A 426 17.51 -14.59 -11.02
CA THR A 426 17.54 -14.70 -9.56
C THR A 426 16.84 -15.93 -8.99
N ASP A 427 15.74 -16.38 -9.59
CA ASP A 427 15.05 -17.62 -9.18
C ASP A 427 15.86 -18.88 -9.53
N GLU A 428 16.45 -18.93 -10.72
CA GLU A 428 17.29 -20.04 -11.18
C GLU A 428 18.54 -20.18 -10.27
N VAL A 429 19.14 -19.04 -9.90
CA VAL A 429 20.30 -19.01 -8.99
C VAL A 429 19.94 -19.45 -7.58
N LEU A 430 18.79 -19.03 -7.05
CA LEU A 430 18.35 -19.47 -5.71
C LEU A 430 18.03 -20.97 -5.68
N ILE A 431 17.47 -21.53 -6.76
CA ILE A 431 17.28 -22.98 -6.89
C ILE A 431 18.63 -23.70 -6.93
N ALA A 432 19.59 -23.23 -7.75
CA ALA A 432 20.92 -23.80 -7.83
C ALA A 432 21.66 -23.74 -6.48
N LEU A 433 21.53 -22.63 -5.74
CA LEU A 433 22.06 -22.48 -4.40
C LEU A 433 21.43 -23.50 -3.43
N SER A 434 20.11 -23.67 -3.47
CA SER A 434 19.38 -24.62 -2.63
C SER A 434 19.85 -26.06 -2.87
N VAL A 435 20.04 -26.46 -4.13
CA VAL A 435 20.58 -27.78 -4.50
C VAL A 435 22.01 -27.94 -4.00
N SER A 436 22.85 -26.91 -4.19
CA SER A 436 24.26 -26.91 -3.74
C SER A 436 24.37 -26.99 -2.19
N ALA A 437 23.42 -26.41 -1.46
CA ALA A 437 23.37 -26.44 0.01
C ALA A 437 23.17 -27.85 0.58
N ALA A 438 22.73 -28.83 -0.21
CA ALA A 438 22.61 -30.21 0.21
C ALA A 438 23.99 -30.85 0.47
N THR A 439 25.04 -30.42 -0.24
CA THR A 439 26.39 -31.02 -0.17
C THR A 439 27.49 -30.06 0.23
N SER A 440 27.27 -28.72 0.08
CA SER A 440 28.24 -27.67 0.40
C SER A 440 27.83 -26.95 1.68
N LYS A 441 28.77 -26.89 2.65
CA LYS A 441 28.60 -26.14 3.90
C LYS A 441 28.46 -24.65 3.62
N ASP A 442 29.28 -24.09 2.73
CA ASP A 442 29.29 -22.66 2.41
C ASP A 442 28.00 -22.25 1.69
N ALA A 443 27.51 -23.08 0.76
CA ALA A 443 26.21 -22.83 0.12
C ALA A 443 25.05 -22.82 1.14
N ARG A 444 25.08 -23.69 2.16
CA ARG A 444 24.08 -23.72 3.24
C ARG A 444 24.18 -22.46 4.10
N LEU A 445 25.38 -22.08 4.54
CA LEU A 445 25.60 -20.87 5.32
C LEU A 445 25.11 -19.62 4.58
N ALA A 446 25.37 -19.53 3.27
CA ALA A 446 24.89 -18.43 2.44
C ALA A 446 23.34 -18.45 2.34
N MET A 447 22.72 -19.59 2.11
CA MET A 447 21.27 -19.72 2.01
C MET A 447 20.55 -19.31 3.30
N ASP A 448 21.13 -19.63 4.47
CA ASP A 448 20.59 -19.27 5.79
C ASP A 448 20.56 -17.73 6.01
N GLN A 449 21.26 -16.93 5.19
CA GLN A 449 21.27 -15.47 5.27
C GLN A 449 20.08 -14.81 4.53
N LEU A 450 19.32 -15.54 3.72
CA LEU A 450 18.21 -14.98 2.94
C LEU A 450 17.26 -14.08 3.76
N PRO A 451 16.85 -14.42 4.99
CA PRO A 451 15.98 -13.55 5.79
C PRO A 451 16.56 -12.15 6.08
N LYS A 452 17.91 -12.02 6.13
CA LYS A 452 18.58 -10.74 6.40
C LYS A 452 18.49 -9.75 5.24
N LEU A 453 18.10 -10.20 4.03
CA LEU A 453 17.90 -9.32 2.88
C LEU A 453 16.60 -8.51 2.96
N LYS A 454 15.71 -8.84 3.89
CA LYS A 454 14.45 -8.11 4.07
C LYS A 454 14.73 -6.66 4.45
N GLY A 455 14.18 -5.74 3.64
CA GLY A 455 14.31 -4.30 3.86
C GLY A 455 15.60 -3.68 3.28
N CYS A 456 16.55 -4.48 2.80
CA CYS A 456 17.75 -3.99 2.14
C CYS A 456 17.42 -3.15 0.91
N GLN A 457 18.23 -2.10 0.66
CA GLN A 457 18.07 -1.23 -0.50
C GLN A 457 18.86 -1.78 -1.69
N VAL A 458 18.26 -1.78 -2.87
CA VAL A 458 18.92 -2.22 -4.11
C VAL A 458 18.72 -1.18 -5.21
N HIS A 459 19.74 -0.98 -6.04
CA HIS A 459 19.63 -0.30 -7.32
C HIS A 459 20.25 -1.13 -8.44
N VAL A 460 19.60 -1.11 -9.63
CA VAL A 460 20.08 -1.78 -10.84
C VAL A 460 20.23 -0.76 -11.95
N SER A 461 21.39 -0.73 -12.60
CA SER A 461 21.76 0.25 -13.60
C SER A 461 20.99 0.17 -14.94
N VAL A 462 20.12 -0.83 -15.10
CA VAL A 462 19.23 -1.03 -16.24
C VAL A 462 17.91 -1.64 -15.75
N MET A 463 16.90 -1.69 -16.63
CA MET A 463 15.65 -2.42 -16.37
C MET A 463 15.92 -3.93 -16.30
N PRO A 464 15.71 -4.58 -15.12
CA PRO A 464 15.89 -6.03 -15.01
C PRO A 464 14.68 -6.79 -15.58
N GLY A 465 14.83 -8.10 -15.76
CA GLY A 465 13.74 -8.98 -16.16
C GLY A 465 12.61 -9.05 -15.13
N SER A 466 11.41 -9.39 -15.57
CA SER A 466 10.24 -9.52 -14.69
C SER A 466 10.44 -10.54 -13.56
N VAL A 467 11.24 -11.58 -13.81
CA VAL A 467 11.61 -12.61 -12.84
C VAL A 467 12.41 -12.00 -11.68
N ASP A 468 13.45 -11.21 -12.00
CA ASP A 468 14.30 -10.58 -11.00
C ASP A 468 13.50 -9.58 -10.13
N ILE A 469 12.62 -8.79 -10.75
CA ILE A 469 11.74 -7.87 -10.04
C ILE A 469 10.82 -8.62 -9.06
N LYS A 470 10.23 -9.75 -9.50
CA LYS A 470 9.36 -10.58 -8.65
C LYS A 470 10.13 -11.17 -7.47
N GLN A 471 11.37 -11.62 -7.68
CA GLN A 471 12.18 -12.20 -6.60
C GLN A 471 12.62 -11.15 -5.58
N PHE A 472 13.06 -9.96 -5.99
CA PHE A 472 13.32 -8.87 -5.05
C PHE A 472 12.07 -8.55 -4.20
N LYS A 473 10.89 -8.49 -4.83
CA LYS A 473 9.63 -8.28 -4.09
C LYS A 473 9.35 -9.41 -3.10
N ARG A 474 9.54 -10.68 -3.47
CA ARG A 474 9.33 -11.86 -2.58
C ARG A 474 10.30 -11.86 -1.40
N LEU A 475 11.53 -11.42 -1.61
CA LEU A 475 12.53 -11.25 -0.56
C LEU A 475 12.33 -9.98 0.26
N SER A 476 11.28 -9.18 -0.05
CA SER A 476 11.00 -7.90 0.60
C SER A 476 12.15 -6.88 0.48
N ILE A 477 12.94 -6.96 -0.60
CA ILE A 477 14.02 -6.05 -0.93
C ILE A 477 13.42 -4.78 -1.56
N GLN A 478 13.92 -3.60 -1.17
CA GLN A 478 13.50 -2.29 -1.66
C GLN A 478 14.30 -1.91 -2.92
N ALA A 479 13.85 -2.41 -4.08
CA ALA A 479 14.58 -2.27 -5.33
C ALA A 479 14.13 -1.06 -6.15
N THR A 480 15.14 -0.39 -6.77
CA THR A 480 14.99 0.68 -7.78
C THR A 480 15.77 0.30 -9.04
N PHE A 481 15.38 0.87 -10.19
CA PHE A 481 15.96 0.50 -11.49
C PHE A 481 16.06 1.71 -12.38
N GLU A 482 17.17 1.83 -13.15
CA GLU A 482 17.21 2.81 -14.22
C GLU A 482 16.15 2.46 -15.30
N ALA A 483 15.45 3.47 -15.77
CA ALA A 483 14.44 3.36 -16.80
C ALA A 483 15.09 3.31 -18.20
N LYS A 484 16.00 2.36 -18.39
CA LYS A 484 16.68 2.11 -19.68
C LYS A 484 16.97 0.63 -19.84
N TYR A 485 16.90 0.14 -21.08
CA TYR A 485 17.29 -1.23 -21.41
C TYR A 485 18.80 -1.32 -21.68
N GLU A 486 19.35 -2.54 -21.56
CA GLU A 486 20.75 -2.84 -21.92
C GLU A 486 20.97 -2.53 -23.41
N LYS A 487 21.91 -1.60 -23.73
CA LYS A 487 22.12 -1.10 -25.11
C LYS A 487 22.64 -2.14 -26.10
N ASN A 488 23.36 -3.16 -25.65
CA ASN A 488 24.06 -4.13 -26.48
C ASN A 488 23.66 -5.58 -26.20
N SER A 489 22.41 -5.81 -25.78
CA SER A 489 21.96 -7.16 -25.48
C SER A 489 21.71 -7.94 -26.79
N VAL A 490 22.63 -8.82 -27.11
CA VAL A 490 22.45 -9.84 -28.18
C VAL A 490 21.23 -10.74 -27.88
N PHE A 491 20.73 -10.73 -26.63
CA PHE A 491 19.71 -11.61 -26.10
C PHE A 491 18.30 -11.01 -26.06
N PHE A 492 18.18 -9.69 -26.16
CA PHE A 492 16.88 -9.00 -26.14
C PHE A 492 16.60 -8.37 -27.50
N ASN A 493 15.78 -9.00 -28.32
CA ASN A 493 15.18 -8.30 -29.45
C ASN A 493 14.13 -7.31 -28.91
N ASN A 494 14.26 -6.03 -29.28
CA ASN A 494 13.27 -4.96 -29.07
C ASN A 494 11.98 -5.21 -29.90
N LYS A 495 11.35 -6.34 -29.75
CA LYS A 495 10.02 -6.60 -30.29
C LYS A 495 9.13 -7.16 -29.19
N GLY A 496 8.35 -6.23 -28.64
CA GLY A 496 6.98 -6.45 -28.20
C GLY A 496 6.82 -7.25 -26.93
N VAL A 497 6.39 -6.56 -25.92
CA VAL A 497 5.25 -7.02 -25.15
C VAL A 497 4.04 -6.36 -25.73
#